data_06cd39c45abfca110d3cc6b75feb0bfc
#
_entry.id   06cd39c45abfca110d3cc6b75feb0bfc
#
_cell.length_a   1.000
_cell.length_b   1.000
_cell.length_c   1.000
_cell.angle_alpha   90.00
_cell.angle_beta   90.00
_cell.angle_gamma   90.00
#
_symmetry.space_group_name_H-M   'P 1'
#
loop_
_entity.id
_entity.type
_entity.pdbx_description
1 polymer ?
#
loop_
_entity_poly.entity_id
_entity_poly.type
_entity_poly.pdbx_seq_one_letter_code
_entity_poly.pdbx_strand_id
1 'polypeptide(L)'
;QAAMNSAGHKGDYDFTSLRLTPTEVRQRFAALGWRRVVAFQTRNPLHRANFELTFRAARESQANLLIHPVVGMTKPGDIDHYTRVRCYQHVLPHYPPNTAMLSLLPLAMRMGGPREAVWHAIIRKNYGCTHFIVGRDHAGPGSDRNGRPFYGPYDAQSLLAQHQDELGIAM
;
A
#
# COMPACT_ATOMS: atom_id res chain seq x y z
N GLN A 1 -26.97 -21.38 -2.55
CA GLN A 1 -26.66 -20.03 -2.04
C GLN A 1 -25.42 -20.04 -1.11
N ALA A 2 -25.23 -21.07 -0.27
CA ALA A 2 -24.08 -21.17 0.64
C ALA A 2 -22.73 -21.39 -0.08
N ALA A 3 -22.72 -22.07 -1.23
CA ALA A 3 -21.50 -22.38 -1.98
C ALA A 3 -20.95 -21.18 -2.79
N MET A 4 -21.82 -20.26 -3.24
CA MET A 4 -21.40 -19.05 -3.96
C MET A 4 -20.82 -17.97 -3.03
N ASN A 5 -21.24 -17.94 -1.77
CA ASN A 5 -20.70 -17.00 -0.78
C ASN A 5 -19.30 -17.38 -0.28
N SER A 6 -18.91 -18.65 -0.39
CA SER A 6 -17.61 -19.10 0.16
C SER A 6 -16.40 -18.75 -0.72
N ALA A 7 -16.56 -18.62 -2.03
CA ALA A 7 -15.43 -18.38 -2.95
C ALA A 7 -15.02 -16.91 -3.04
N GLY A 8 -15.96 -15.96 -2.84
CA GLY A 8 -15.67 -14.53 -2.92
C GLY A 8 -15.24 -13.89 -1.59
N HIS A 9 -15.56 -14.53 -0.46
CA HIS A 9 -15.41 -13.94 0.87
C HIS A 9 -14.30 -14.55 1.73
N LYS A 10 -13.66 -15.62 1.26
CA LYS A 10 -12.58 -16.25 2.02
C LYS A 10 -11.43 -15.30 2.38
N GLY A 11 -11.17 -14.33 1.50
CA GLY A 11 -10.17 -13.30 1.73
C GLY A 11 -10.57 -12.22 2.76
N ASP A 12 -11.87 -12.02 2.98
CA ASP A 12 -12.37 -10.95 3.86
C ASP A 12 -12.40 -11.35 5.34
N TYR A 13 -12.41 -12.65 5.65
CA TYR A 13 -12.43 -13.14 7.03
C TYR A 13 -11.05 -13.47 7.60
N ASP A 14 -10.03 -13.58 6.73
CA ASP A 14 -8.68 -13.88 7.18
C ASP A 14 -7.97 -12.61 7.67
N PHE A 15 -7.16 -12.77 8.71
CA PHE A 15 -6.38 -11.68 9.30
C PHE A 15 -7.23 -10.46 9.69
N THR A 16 -8.43 -10.68 10.23
CA THR A 16 -9.37 -9.61 10.60
C THR A 16 -8.75 -8.56 11.52
N SER A 17 -7.90 -8.97 12.44
CA SER A 17 -7.18 -8.06 13.36
C SER A 17 -6.21 -7.09 12.65
N LEU A 18 -5.83 -7.37 11.41
CA LEU A 18 -4.99 -6.52 10.58
C LEU A 18 -5.79 -5.68 9.57
N ARG A 19 -7.08 -5.94 9.38
CA ARG A 19 -7.97 -5.23 8.45
C ARG A 19 -8.63 -4.04 9.13
N LEU A 20 -7.82 -3.04 9.47
CA LEU A 20 -8.29 -1.88 10.18
C LEU A 20 -9.00 -0.88 9.25
N THR A 21 -10.08 -0.29 9.72
CA THR A 21 -10.75 0.84 9.07
C THR A 21 -9.89 2.10 9.15
N PRO A 22 -10.17 3.12 8.31
CA PRO A 22 -9.49 4.42 8.41
C PRO A 22 -9.57 5.04 9.79
N THR A 23 -10.71 4.91 10.46
CA THR A 23 -10.90 5.43 11.83
C THR A 23 -10.00 4.71 12.83
N GLU A 24 -9.96 3.38 12.80
CA GLU A 24 -9.12 2.59 13.71
C GLU A 24 -7.64 2.87 13.50
N VAL A 25 -7.19 3.00 12.23
CA VAL A 25 -5.79 3.33 11.93
C VAL A 25 -5.42 4.71 12.48
N ARG A 26 -6.28 5.73 12.26
CA ARG A 26 -6.04 7.07 12.82
C ARG A 26 -6.03 7.07 14.33
N GLN A 27 -6.91 6.32 14.99
CA GLN A 27 -6.91 6.16 16.45
C GLN A 27 -5.61 5.52 16.94
N ARG A 28 -5.10 4.50 16.24
CA ARG A 28 -3.80 3.89 16.58
C ARG A 28 -2.64 4.86 16.41
N PHE A 29 -2.62 5.65 15.33
CA PHE A 29 -1.61 6.69 15.14
C PHE A 29 -1.63 7.69 16.30
N ALA A 30 -2.82 8.15 16.70
CA ALA A 30 -2.97 9.07 17.83
C ALA A 30 -2.48 8.45 19.13
N ALA A 31 -2.85 7.20 19.44
CA ALA A 31 -2.41 6.48 20.63
C ALA A 31 -0.89 6.26 20.68
N LEU A 32 -0.25 6.08 19.53
CA LEU A 32 1.21 5.94 19.41
C LEU A 32 1.95 7.30 19.34
N GLY A 33 1.22 8.43 19.30
CA GLY A 33 1.81 9.75 19.15
C GLY A 33 2.37 10.04 17.74
N TRP A 34 1.94 9.28 16.74
CA TRP A 34 2.41 9.43 15.36
C TRP A 34 1.74 10.62 14.67
N ARG A 35 2.52 11.62 14.31
CA ARG A 35 2.03 12.83 13.61
C ARG A 35 2.32 12.82 12.12
N ARG A 36 3.42 12.20 11.73
CA ARG A 36 3.84 12.05 10.34
C ARG A 36 3.93 10.57 10.03
N VAL A 37 3.23 10.13 9.00
CA VAL A 37 3.18 8.71 8.60
C VAL A 37 3.38 8.61 7.11
N VAL A 38 4.35 7.82 6.70
CA VAL A 38 4.56 7.43 5.31
C VAL A 38 3.91 6.06 5.06
N ALA A 39 3.07 5.98 4.06
CA ALA A 39 2.44 4.74 3.64
C ALA A 39 3.23 4.06 2.54
N PHE A 40 3.37 2.75 2.65
CA PHE A 40 3.91 1.89 1.61
C PHE A 40 2.85 0.89 1.14
N GLN A 41 2.49 0.97 -0.14
CA GLN A 41 1.63 -0.02 -0.78
C GLN A 41 2.46 -1.07 -1.49
N THR A 42 2.05 -2.32 -1.35
CA THR A 42 2.59 -3.42 -2.15
C THR A 42 1.50 -4.47 -2.41
N ARG A 43 1.66 -5.21 -3.49
CA ARG A 43 0.94 -6.44 -3.81
C ARG A 43 1.87 -7.65 -3.87
N ASN A 44 3.15 -7.43 -3.58
CA ASN A 44 4.20 -8.45 -3.59
C ASN A 44 4.71 -8.71 -2.17
N PRO A 45 5.30 -9.87 -1.89
CA PRO A 45 6.03 -10.10 -0.65
C PRO A 45 7.10 -9.02 -0.44
N LEU A 46 7.33 -8.64 0.81
CA LEU A 46 8.44 -7.76 1.15
C LEU A 46 9.75 -8.54 1.10
N HIS A 47 10.73 -7.98 0.42
CA HIS A 47 12.10 -8.44 0.41
C HIS A 47 13.04 -7.32 0.87
N ARG A 48 14.34 -7.63 1.02
CA ARG A 48 15.34 -6.71 1.57
C ARG A 48 15.31 -5.31 0.94
N ALA A 49 15.20 -5.22 -0.39
CA ALA A 49 15.17 -3.91 -1.06
C ALA A 49 13.93 -3.07 -0.70
N ASN A 50 12.77 -3.71 -0.47
CA ASN A 50 11.58 -2.99 0.00
C ASN A 50 11.75 -2.53 1.45
N PHE A 51 12.35 -3.36 2.30
CA PHE A 51 12.68 -2.97 3.66
C PHE A 51 13.58 -1.74 3.69
N GLU A 52 14.71 -1.78 2.97
CA GLU A 52 15.65 -0.65 2.89
C GLU A 52 14.98 0.62 2.33
N LEU A 53 14.18 0.48 1.27
CA LEU A 53 13.43 1.59 0.68
C LEU A 53 12.49 2.24 1.69
N THR A 54 11.67 1.45 2.36
CA THR A 54 10.65 1.96 3.30
C THR A 54 11.28 2.52 4.56
N PHE A 55 12.33 1.88 5.07
CA PHE A 55 13.08 2.36 6.22
C PHE A 55 13.75 3.72 5.92
N ARG A 56 14.37 3.84 4.74
CA ARG A 56 14.99 5.08 4.28
C ARG A 56 13.96 6.19 4.10
N ALA A 57 12.85 5.91 3.41
CA ALA A 57 11.77 6.87 3.20
C ALA A 57 11.20 7.39 4.53
N ALA A 58 10.99 6.52 5.51
CA ALA A 58 10.52 6.89 6.84
C ALA A 58 11.52 7.81 7.56
N ARG A 59 12.81 7.51 7.48
CA ARG A 59 13.86 8.35 8.08
C ARG A 59 13.97 9.71 7.41
N GLU A 60 14.02 9.76 6.08
CA GLU A 60 14.16 11.02 5.32
C GLU A 60 12.96 11.95 5.53
N SER A 61 11.75 11.40 5.62
CA SER A 61 10.55 12.18 5.92
C SER A 61 10.33 12.44 7.41
N GLN A 62 11.18 11.92 8.28
CA GLN A 62 10.99 11.97 9.75
C GLN A 62 9.58 11.49 10.13
N ALA A 63 9.16 10.38 9.56
CA ALA A 63 7.81 9.82 9.69
C ALA A 63 7.86 8.37 10.20
N ASN A 64 6.76 7.94 10.78
CA ASN A 64 6.52 6.52 11.04
C ASN A 64 6.02 5.82 9.78
N LEU A 65 6.12 4.51 9.72
CA LEU A 65 5.80 3.72 8.53
C LEU A 65 4.48 2.96 8.71
N LEU A 66 3.56 3.15 7.77
CA LEU A 66 2.43 2.24 7.57
C LEU A 66 2.73 1.31 6.39
N ILE A 67 2.98 0.03 6.68
CA ILE A 67 2.97 -1.03 5.67
C ILE A 67 1.50 -1.35 5.39
N HIS A 68 1.02 -0.99 4.19
CA HIS A 68 -0.39 -1.03 3.84
C HIS A 68 -0.62 -1.79 2.53
N PRO A 69 -0.35 -3.12 2.53
CA PRO A 69 -0.50 -3.95 1.34
C PRO A 69 -1.96 -4.16 0.97
N VAL A 70 -2.22 -4.30 -0.31
CA VAL A 70 -3.53 -4.68 -0.82
C VAL A 70 -3.72 -6.19 -0.71
N VAL A 71 -4.88 -6.62 -0.22
CA VAL A 71 -5.26 -8.03 -0.06
C VAL A 71 -6.53 -8.41 -0.82
N GLY A 72 -7.13 -7.48 -1.57
CA GLY A 72 -8.15 -7.77 -2.56
C GLY A 72 -7.56 -8.39 -3.84
N MET A 73 -8.36 -8.40 -4.91
CA MET A 73 -7.89 -8.88 -6.21
C MET A 73 -6.71 -8.04 -6.72
N THR A 74 -5.70 -8.73 -7.22
CA THR A 74 -4.51 -8.16 -7.83
C THR A 74 -4.28 -8.76 -9.21
N LYS A 75 -3.10 -8.63 -9.77
CA LYS A 75 -2.79 -9.15 -11.09
C LYS A 75 -2.75 -10.69 -11.09
N PRO A 76 -3.28 -11.37 -12.12
CA PRO A 76 -3.08 -12.81 -12.29
C PRO A 76 -1.60 -13.18 -12.25
N GLY A 77 -1.28 -14.25 -11.52
CA GLY A 77 0.10 -14.70 -11.31
C GLY A 77 0.80 -14.09 -10.09
N ASP A 78 0.16 -13.16 -9.39
CA ASP A 78 0.68 -12.68 -8.10
C ASP A 78 0.64 -13.80 -7.05
N ILE A 79 1.57 -13.75 -6.11
CA ILE A 79 1.60 -14.65 -4.96
C ILE A 79 0.32 -14.48 -4.13
N ASP A 80 -0.22 -15.57 -3.62
CA ASP A 80 -1.44 -15.56 -2.82
C ASP A 80 -1.31 -14.64 -1.59
N HIS A 81 -2.42 -14.10 -1.14
CA HIS A 81 -2.41 -13.11 -0.07
C HIS A 81 -2.00 -13.68 1.30
N TYR A 82 -2.23 -14.96 1.57
CA TYR A 82 -1.82 -15.60 2.83
C TYR A 82 -0.30 -15.62 2.95
N THR A 83 0.37 -16.06 1.91
CA THR A 83 1.84 -16.07 1.84
C THR A 83 2.39 -14.66 1.96
N ARG A 84 1.80 -13.69 1.25
CA ARG A 84 2.21 -12.29 1.32
C ARG A 84 2.08 -11.72 2.73
N VAL A 85 0.93 -11.92 3.39
CA VAL A 85 0.68 -11.40 4.74
C VAL A 85 1.65 -12.00 5.76
N ARG A 86 1.93 -13.30 5.67
CA ARG A 86 2.95 -13.92 6.52
C ARG A 86 4.33 -13.30 6.32
N CYS A 87 4.73 -13.02 5.07
CA CYS A 87 5.98 -12.30 4.80
C CYS A 87 5.99 -10.92 5.47
N TYR A 88 4.90 -10.16 5.41
CA TYR A 88 4.83 -8.85 6.07
C TYR A 88 4.95 -8.98 7.59
N GLN A 89 4.28 -9.95 8.19
CA GLN A 89 4.37 -10.20 9.63
C GLN A 89 5.80 -10.59 10.05
N HIS A 90 6.51 -11.37 9.24
CA HIS A 90 7.90 -11.73 9.51
C HIS A 90 8.88 -10.56 9.35
N VAL A 91 8.62 -9.64 8.44
CA VAL A 91 9.50 -8.48 8.21
C VAL A 91 9.26 -7.37 9.25
N LEU A 92 8.04 -7.23 9.75
CA LEU A 92 7.67 -6.16 10.68
C LEU A 92 8.58 -6.04 11.92
N PRO A 93 9.00 -7.13 12.60
CA PRO A 93 9.89 -7.06 13.77
C PRO A 93 11.31 -6.56 13.47
N HIS A 94 11.71 -6.49 12.20
CA HIS A 94 13.04 -5.95 11.83
C HIS A 94 13.08 -4.42 11.80
N TYR A 95 11.92 -3.75 11.81
CA TYR A 95 11.89 -2.30 12.00
C TYR A 95 12.10 -1.96 13.48
N PRO A 96 12.71 -0.79 13.79
CA PRO A 96 12.84 -0.36 15.17
C PRO A 96 11.49 -0.35 15.91
N PRO A 97 11.46 -0.64 17.22
CA PRO A 97 10.22 -0.63 17.99
C PRO A 97 9.43 0.66 17.82
N ASN A 98 8.12 0.55 17.66
CA ASN A 98 7.17 1.68 17.52
C ASN A 98 7.41 2.59 16.30
N THR A 99 8.11 2.13 15.26
CA THR A 99 8.34 2.92 14.05
C THR A 99 7.54 2.46 12.83
N ALA A 100 7.05 1.21 12.85
CA ALA A 100 6.29 0.65 11.74
C ALA A 100 5.03 -0.08 12.24
N MET A 101 3.98 -0.04 11.42
CA MET A 101 2.71 -0.75 11.64
C MET A 101 2.27 -1.43 10.35
N LEU A 102 1.64 -2.58 10.47
CA LEU A 102 0.99 -3.31 9.38
C LEU A 102 -0.52 -3.15 9.49
N SER A 103 -1.16 -2.76 8.39
CA SER A 103 -2.60 -2.83 8.20
C SER A 103 -2.90 -3.30 6.79
N LEU A 104 -3.86 -4.18 6.61
CA LEU A 104 -4.23 -4.73 5.31
C LEU A 104 -5.33 -3.89 4.68
N LEU A 105 -5.17 -3.57 3.39
CA LEU A 105 -6.18 -2.83 2.64
C LEU A 105 -7.01 -3.78 1.76
N PRO A 106 -8.31 -3.95 2.03
CA PRO A 106 -9.21 -4.73 1.19
C PRO A 106 -9.57 -3.93 -0.08
N LEU A 107 -8.62 -3.84 -1.00
CA LEU A 107 -8.72 -3.10 -2.25
C LEU A 107 -8.45 -4.03 -3.43
N ALA A 108 -9.31 -3.97 -4.46
CA ALA A 108 -9.04 -4.58 -5.75
C ALA A 108 -8.28 -3.58 -6.63
N MET A 109 -7.06 -3.91 -7.02
CA MET A 109 -6.27 -3.09 -7.94
C MET A 109 -6.87 -3.14 -9.34
N ARG A 110 -6.90 -2.01 -10.02
CA ARG A 110 -7.42 -1.85 -11.38
C ARG A 110 -6.32 -1.85 -12.43
N MET A 111 -5.06 -1.71 -12.02
CA MET A 111 -3.89 -1.55 -12.89
C MET A 111 -4.06 -0.36 -13.86
N GLY A 112 -4.58 0.74 -13.33
CA GLY A 112 -4.90 1.97 -14.08
C GLY A 112 -3.76 2.99 -14.17
N GLY A 113 -2.55 2.61 -13.74
CA GLY A 113 -1.36 3.45 -13.83
C GLY A 113 -1.43 4.73 -13.01
N PRO A 114 -1.06 5.90 -13.59
CA PRO A 114 -0.96 7.17 -12.88
C PRO A 114 -2.22 7.59 -12.14
N ARG A 115 -3.39 7.39 -12.73
CA ARG A 115 -4.68 7.72 -12.07
C ARG A 115 -4.94 6.85 -10.85
N GLU A 116 -4.57 5.59 -10.91
CA GLU A 116 -4.69 4.70 -9.77
C GLU A 116 -3.70 5.06 -8.66
N ALA A 117 -2.50 5.54 -9.00
CA ALA A 117 -1.55 6.06 -8.01
C ALA A 117 -2.12 7.25 -7.22
N VAL A 118 -2.79 8.18 -7.88
CA VAL A 118 -3.50 9.29 -7.23
C VAL A 118 -4.63 8.78 -6.32
N TRP A 119 -5.44 7.85 -6.80
CA TRP A 119 -6.48 7.21 -5.98
C TRP A 119 -5.89 6.50 -4.76
N HIS A 120 -4.77 5.80 -4.92
CA HIS A 120 -4.07 5.17 -3.80
C HIS A 120 -3.55 6.19 -2.78
N ALA A 121 -3.11 7.36 -3.22
CA ALA A 121 -2.72 8.45 -2.33
C ALA A 121 -3.91 9.00 -1.53
N ILE A 122 -5.06 9.24 -2.19
CA ILE A 122 -6.31 9.67 -1.54
C ILE A 122 -6.72 8.67 -0.45
N ILE A 123 -6.68 7.37 -0.76
CA ILE A 123 -6.99 6.33 0.22
C ILE A 123 -6.06 6.47 1.44
N ARG A 124 -4.74 6.62 1.25
CA ARG A 124 -3.79 6.73 2.37
C ARG A 124 -3.97 8.01 3.15
N LYS A 125 -4.34 9.09 2.48
CA LYS A 125 -4.76 10.33 3.16
C LYS A 125 -5.94 10.08 4.09
N ASN A 126 -6.95 9.34 3.62
CA ASN A 126 -8.12 8.97 4.43
C ASN A 126 -7.75 8.09 5.63
N TYR A 127 -6.72 7.27 5.50
CA TYR A 127 -6.17 6.48 6.61
C TYR A 127 -5.29 7.30 7.57
N GLY A 128 -5.08 8.59 7.31
CA GLY A 128 -4.32 9.51 8.17
C GLY A 128 -2.82 9.60 7.83
N CYS A 129 -2.41 9.08 6.68
CA CYS A 129 -1.03 9.21 6.24
C CYS A 129 -0.75 10.61 5.70
N THR A 130 0.47 11.10 5.93
CA THR A 130 0.96 12.39 5.46
C THR A 130 1.86 12.28 4.23
N HIS A 131 2.42 11.08 4.02
CA HIS A 131 3.30 10.77 2.89
C HIS A 131 2.92 9.44 2.26
N PHE A 132 3.21 9.29 0.98
CA PHE A 132 2.95 8.06 0.24
C PHE A 132 4.11 7.72 -0.70
N ILE A 133 4.65 6.50 -0.59
CA ILE A 133 5.70 6.01 -1.48
C ILE A 133 5.08 5.58 -2.79
N VAL A 134 5.46 6.23 -3.88
CA VAL A 134 5.04 5.88 -5.24
C VAL A 134 6.23 5.25 -5.97
N GLY A 135 6.11 3.96 -6.25
CA GLY A 135 7.12 3.22 -6.97
C GLY A 135 7.17 3.57 -8.46
N ARG A 136 8.23 3.12 -9.11
CA ARG A 136 8.33 3.15 -10.58
C ARG A 136 7.22 2.27 -11.17
N ASP A 137 6.57 2.74 -12.24
CA ASP A 137 5.42 2.06 -12.89
C ASP A 137 4.32 1.66 -11.89
N HIS A 138 3.98 2.58 -10.96
CA HIS A 138 3.02 2.31 -9.90
C HIS A 138 1.64 1.98 -10.48
N ALA A 139 1.13 0.78 -10.16
CA ALA A 139 -0.14 0.24 -10.66
C ALA A 139 -0.23 0.21 -12.20
N GLY A 140 0.92 0.15 -12.89
CA GLY A 140 0.97 0.12 -14.35
C GLY A 140 0.39 -1.17 -14.93
N PRO A 141 -0.38 -1.09 -16.03
CA PRO A 141 -0.97 -2.25 -16.68
C PRO A 141 0.06 -3.09 -17.46
N GLY A 142 1.29 -2.60 -17.60
CA GLY A 142 2.33 -3.23 -18.41
C GLY A 142 2.38 -2.65 -19.82
N SER A 143 2.46 -3.53 -20.84
CA SER A 143 2.62 -3.15 -22.23
C SER A 143 1.46 -3.65 -23.10
N ASP A 144 1.27 -3.02 -24.26
CA ASP A 144 0.35 -3.45 -25.28
C ASP A 144 0.82 -4.76 -25.97
N ARG A 145 0.06 -5.22 -26.98
CA ARG A 145 0.38 -6.44 -27.75
C ARG A 145 1.69 -6.34 -28.55
N ASN A 146 2.17 -5.11 -28.80
CA ASN A 146 3.41 -4.83 -29.52
C ASN A 146 4.60 -4.59 -28.58
N GLY A 147 4.41 -4.80 -27.25
CA GLY A 147 5.44 -4.59 -26.24
C GLY A 147 5.65 -3.11 -25.86
N ARG A 148 4.79 -2.19 -26.30
CA ARG A 148 4.91 -0.78 -25.94
C ARG A 148 4.26 -0.54 -24.59
N PRO A 149 4.97 0.05 -23.61
CA PRO A 149 4.37 0.36 -22.30
C PRO A 149 3.24 1.39 -22.47
N PHE A 150 2.15 1.20 -21.71
CA PHE A 150 1.02 2.15 -21.72
C PHE A 150 1.39 3.49 -21.07
N TYR A 151 2.32 3.48 -20.11
CA TYR A 151 2.78 4.67 -19.40
C TYR A 151 4.29 4.63 -19.25
N GLY A 152 4.89 5.80 -19.09
CA GLY A 152 6.29 5.95 -18.71
C GLY A 152 6.53 5.48 -17.28
N PRO A 153 7.77 5.08 -16.93
CA PRO A 153 8.10 4.50 -15.64
C PRO A 153 7.89 5.47 -14.46
N TYR A 154 7.83 6.77 -14.71
CA TYR A 154 7.69 7.83 -13.71
C TYR A 154 6.40 8.66 -13.86
N ASP A 155 5.50 8.30 -14.77
CA ASP A 155 4.26 9.04 -15.03
C ASP A 155 3.35 9.10 -13.79
N ALA A 156 3.32 8.03 -13.01
CA ALA A 156 2.56 7.99 -11.75
C ALA A 156 3.09 8.99 -10.72
N GLN A 157 4.41 9.09 -10.59
CA GLN A 157 5.06 10.05 -9.70
C GLN A 157 4.83 11.48 -10.19
N SER A 158 4.99 11.72 -11.49
CA SER A 158 4.78 13.04 -12.10
C SER A 158 3.35 13.54 -11.91
N LEU A 159 2.36 12.66 -12.12
CA LEU A 159 0.95 13.03 -11.92
C LEU A 159 0.65 13.31 -10.45
N LEU A 160 1.13 12.46 -9.53
CA LEU A 160 0.89 12.70 -8.10
C LEU A 160 1.56 13.98 -7.62
N ALA A 161 2.77 14.27 -8.07
CA ALA A 161 3.48 15.51 -7.72
C ALA A 161 2.71 16.78 -8.11
N GLN A 162 1.98 16.76 -9.24
CA GLN A 162 1.14 17.88 -9.67
C GLN A 162 -0.05 18.15 -8.73
N HIS A 163 -0.53 17.12 -8.01
CA HIS A 163 -1.73 17.18 -7.18
C HIS A 163 -1.43 17.06 -5.67
N GLN A 164 -0.20 16.87 -5.26
CA GLN A 164 0.13 16.59 -3.85
C GLN A 164 -0.31 17.70 -2.89
N ASP A 165 -0.24 18.96 -3.29
CA ASP A 165 -0.64 20.10 -2.45
C ASP A 165 -2.17 20.14 -2.28
N GLU A 166 -2.93 19.91 -3.36
CA GLU A 166 -4.39 19.81 -3.33
C GLU A 166 -4.86 18.63 -2.48
N LEU A 167 -4.20 17.49 -2.61
CA LEU A 167 -4.51 16.28 -1.87
C LEU A 167 -4.06 16.35 -0.41
N GLY A 168 -3.08 17.20 -0.10
CA GLY A 168 -2.49 17.30 1.23
C GLY A 168 -1.77 16.01 1.66
N ILE A 169 -1.11 15.32 0.72
CA ILE A 169 -0.27 14.15 0.97
C ILE A 169 1.01 14.28 0.11
N ALA A 170 2.16 14.27 0.75
CA ALA A 170 3.45 14.36 0.07
C ALA A 170 3.87 13.01 -0.51
N MET A 171 4.72 13.04 -1.55
CA MET A 171 5.32 11.85 -2.15
C MET A 171 6.75 11.66 -1.62
#